data_f085ad110b21c8f35d6ba70332d771cc
#
_entry.id   f085ad110b21c8f35d6ba70332d771cc
#
_cell.length_a   1.000
_cell.length_b   1.000
_cell.length_c   1.000
_cell.angle_alpha   90.00
_cell.angle_beta   90.00
_cell.angle_gamma   90.00
#
_symmetry.space_group_name_H-M   'P 1'
#
loop_
_entity.id
_entity.type
_entity.pdbx_description
1 polymer ?
#
loop_
_entity_poly.entity_id
_entity_poly.type
_entity_poly.pdbx_seq_one_letter_code
_entity_poly.pdbx_strand_id
1 'polypeptide(L)'
;MHMRHSRRWACALLALTLALAPAGCAVQQDLTPVLEAGTPADSAAPSATPTATPAATPSAAPSATPAATPAATPSASPQATPSASPEAEGASLETGEAGGLDYWLYAPPGARDGLPLIVYLHGGSGRGDDLELVMEAESLPQFLRDGDLVPSAYVVMPQLPGGETGWNAVTEGLAELIDAVVEDCGADAGRVSLTGHSMGGTGAFAVAAALPGRFSCAAPLSGSIRDTREMRAALSDLPVWAIAGAQDDVVDPAAARDFLAALRAVNPDARYTEVEDAGHFDLPARAYLDGEIGLVRWLLSHER
;
A
#
# COMPACT_ATOMS: atom_id res chain seq x y z
N MET A 1 -22.55 -26.39 -31.58
CA MET A 1 -21.41 -27.25 -31.25
C MET A 1 -20.17 -26.39 -31.36
N HIS A 2 -19.89 -25.54 -30.36
CA HIS A 2 -18.76 -24.62 -30.33
C HIS A 2 -17.84 -25.05 -29.19
N MET A 3 -16.69 -25.59 -29.54
CA MET A 3 -15.63 -25.97 -28.61
C MET A 3 -15.05 -24.72 -27.97
N ARG A 4 -15.22 -24.55 -26.68
CA ARG A 4 -14.45 -23.58 -25.88
C ARG A 4 -13.08 -24.18 -25.62
N HIS A 5 -12.03 -23.58 -26.16
CA HIS A 5 -10.65 -23.91 -25.83
C HIS A 5 -10.34 -23.34 -24.45
N SER A 6 -10.31 -24.22 -23.45
CA SER A 6 -9.70 -23.94 -22.16
C SER A 6 -8.18 -23.86 -22.38
N ARG A 7 -7.61 -22.65 -22.30
CA ARG A 7 -6.16 -22.47 -22.25
C ARG A 7 -5.69 -22.90 -20.87
N ARG A 8 -5.12 -24.09 -20.80
CA ARG A 8 -4.36 -24.57 -19.64
C ARG A 8 -3.01 -23.89 -19.67
N TRP A 9 -2.72 -23.14 -18.64
CA TRP A 9 -1.40 -22.57 -18.38
C TRP A 9 -0.42 -23.72 -18.13
N ALA A 10 0.53 -23.92 -19.02
CA ALA A 10 1.61 -24.85 -18.85
C ALA A 10 2.86 -24.05 -18.48
N CYS A 11 3.33 -24.17 -17.24
CA CYS A 11 4.65 -23.71 -16.84
C CYS A 11 5.72 -24.38 -17.71
N ALA A 12 6.33 -23.63 -18.60
CA ALA A 12 7.56 -24.03 -19.31
C ALA A 12 8.76 -23.56 -18.48
N LEU A 13 9.34 -24.48 -17.72
CA LEU A 13 10.66 -24.33 -17.11
C LEU A 13 11.71 -24.29 -18.24
N LEU A 14 12.22 -23.14 -18.57
CA LEU A 14 13.39 -22.98 -19.43
C LEU A 14 14.62 -22.80 -18.54
N ALA A 15 15.33 -23.90 -18.27
CA ALA A 15 16.62 -23.89 -17.62
C ALA A 15 17.68 -23.34 -18.58
N LEU A 16 18.15 -22.11 -18.38
CA LEU A 16 19.29 -21.55 -19.10
C LEU A 16 20.55 -21.74 -18.26
N THR A 17 21.38 -22.72 -18.65
CA THR A 17 22.72 -22.92 -18.10
C THR A 17 23.65 -21.86 -18.66
N LEU A 18 24.12 -20.93 -17.83
CA LEU A 18 25.15 -19.98 -18.19
C LEU A 18 26.50 -20.44 -17.61
N ALA A 19 27.47 -20.62 -18.48
CA ALA A 19 28.81 -21.04 -18.17
C ALA A 19 29.62 -19.92 -17.50
N LEU A 20 30.35 -20.25 -16.41
CA LEU A 20 31.34 -19.39 -15.76
C LEU A 20 32.59 -19.24 -16.65
N ALA A 21 33.09 -18.02 -16.77
CA ALA A 21 34.50 -17.74 -17.03
C ALA A 21 34.99 -16.63 -16.06
N PRO A 22 36.15 -16.76 -15.44
CA PRO A 22 36.68 -15.83 -14.47
C PRO A 22 37.63 -14.82 -15.11
N ALA A 23 37.55 -13.56 -14.78
CA ALA A 23 38.67 -12.63 -14.94
C ALA A 23 38.58 -11.57 -13.82
N GLY A 24 39.58 -11.64 -12.93
CA GLY A 24 39.74 -10.72 -11.84
C GLY A 24 40.30 -9.35 -12.27
N CYS A 25 40.03 -8.35 -11.49
CA CYS A 25 40.97 -7.28 -11.12
C CYS A 25 40.44 -6.57 -9.88
N ALA A 26 41.17 -6.77 -8.78
CA ALA A 26 40.96 -6.03 -7.54
C ALA A 26 41.54 -4.61 -7.69
N VAL A 27 40.73 -3.60 -7.35
CA VAL A 27 41.23 -2.28 -6.95
C VAL A 27 40.66 -1.97 -5.59
N GLN A 28 41.52 -2.14 -4.60
CA GLN A 28 41.28 -1.79 -3.22
C GLN A 28 41.64 -0.30 -3.07
N GLN A 29 40.67 0.53 -2.72
CA GLN A 29 40.95 1.89 -2.26
C GLN A 29 40.63 1.99 -0.78
N ASP A 30 41.74 2.05 -0.02
CA ASP A 30 41.83 2.42 1.39
C ASP A 30 41.32 3.86 1.58
N LEU A 31 40.35 4.04 2.43
CA LEU A 31 40.00 5.35 3.01
C LEU A 31 40.00 5.23 4.52
N THR A 32 41.15 5.53 5.10
CA THR A 32 41.31 5.78 6.53
C THR A 32 40.76 7.18 6.87
N PRO A 33 40.02 7.36 7.97
CA PRO A 33 39.59 8.68 8.43
C PRO A 33 40.70 9.33 9.27
N VAL A 34 41.02 10.57 8.93
CA VAL A 34 41.88 11.45 9.72
C VAL A 34 41.10 11.97 10.92
N LEU A 35 41.56 11.60 12.12
CA LEU A 35 41.16 12.18 13.39
C LEU A 35 42.01 13.42 13.65
N GLU A 36 41.39 14.59 13.69
CA GLU A 36 42.00 15.75 14.36
C GLU A 36 41.36 16.02 15.71
N ALA A 37 42.22 15.99 16.73
CA ALA A 37 41.89 16.24 18.12
C ALA A 37 41.97 17.77 18.39
N GLY A 38 40.97 18.30 19.07
CA GLY A 38 40.99 19.62 19.65
C GLY A 38 40.23 19.64 20.95
N THR A 39 40.94 19.68 22.08
CA THR A 39 40.50 19.91 23.44
C THR A 39 41.02 21.25 23.97
N PRO A 40 40.62 21.74 25.18
CA PRO A 40 39.29 22.10 25.70
C PRO A 40 39.29 23.53 26.29
N ALA A 41 38.13 24.08 26.62
CA ALA A 41 38.06 25.20 27.57
C ALA A 41 36.80 25.09 28.44
N ASP A 42 37.10 24.89 29.65
CA ASP A 42 36.51 25.06 30.97
C ASP A 42 35.55 26.23 31.10
N SER A 43 34.37 26.04 31.72
CA SER A 43 33.81 26.96 32.73
C SER A 43 32.49 26.46 33.33
N ALA A 44 32.61 26.05 34.60
CA ALA A 44 31.72 26.30 35.76
C ALA A 44 30.19 26.12 35.64
N ALA A 45 29.71 25.15 36.46
CA ALA A 45 28.35 25.04 36.99
C ALA A 45 27.98 26.21 37.93
N PRO A 46 26.69 26.41 38.24
CA PRO A 46 26.28 25.95 39.60
C PRO A 46 25.01 25.13 39.66
N SER A 47 25.07 24.22 40.57
CA SER A 47 24.09 23.39 41.25
C SER A 47 22.84 24.15 41.72
N ALA A 48 21.66 23.63 41.44
CA ALA A 48 20.47 23.90 42.27
C ALA A 48 19.64 22.62 42.41
N THR A 49 19.62 22.11 43.61
CA THR A 49 18.81 21.00 44.10
C THR A 49 17.39 21.50 44.38
N PRO A 50 16.33 20.86 43.90
CA PRO A 50 15.02 21.06 44.49
C PRO A 50 14.70 19.95 45.50
N THR A 51 14.33 20.43 46.65
CA THR A 51 13.82 19.78 47.86
C THR A 51 12.59 18.92 47.58
N ALA A 52 12.61 17.69 48.10
CA ALA A 52 11.47 16.80 48.19
C ALA A 52 10.46 17.30 49.23
N THR A 53 9.17 17.26 48.94
CA THR A 53 8.07 17.40 49.87
C THR A 53 7.11 16.21 49.77
N PRO A 54 6.52 15.72 50.88
CA PRO A 54 6.18 14.34 51.09
C PRO A 54 4.79 13.93 50.55
N ALA A 55 4.68 12.62 50.38
CA ALA A 55 3.49 11.88 50.00
C ALA A 55 2.29 12.09 50.95
N ALA A 56 1.12 12.28 50.37
CA ALA A 56 -0.16 12.09 51.07
C ALA A 56 -0.77 10.75 50.63
N THR A 57 -1.01 9.91 51.60
CA THR A 57 -1.70 8.63 51.50
C THR A 57 -3.22 8.87 51.44
N PRO A 58 -3.97 8.31 50.52
CA PRO A 58 -5.41 8.20 50.67
C PRO A 58 -5.81 6.81 51.23
N SER A 59 -6.68 6.90 52.17
CA SER A 59 -7.38 5.86 52.93
C SER A 59 -8.33 5.01 52.10
N ALA A 60 -8.35 3.74 52.48
CA ALA A 60 -9.28 2.62 52.29
C ALA A 60 -10.62 2.79 51.56
N ALA A 61 -10.88 1.74 50.79
CA ALA A 61 -12.12 1.33 50.13
C ALA A 61 -13.32 1.13 51.06
N PRO A 62 -14.52 1.03 50.53
CA PRO A 62 -15.28 -0.18 50.76
C PRO A 62 -15.72 -0.95 49.52
N SER A 63 -15.60 -2.24 49.63
CA SER A 63 -16.15 -3.30 48.80
C SER A 63 -17.66 -3.18 48.65
N ALA A 64 -18.16 -3.23 47.42
CA ALA A 64 -19.51 -3.67 47.13
C ALA A 64 -19.47 -4.53 45.83
N THR A 65 -19.69 -5.81 46.03
CA THR A 65 -19.90 -6.80 44.95
C THR A 65 -21.33 -6.68 44.47
N PRO A 66 -21.60 -6.45 43.19
CA PRO A 66 -22.90 -6.74 42.59
C PRO A 66 -22.91 -8.14 42.02
N ALA A 67 -23.98 -8.87 42.38
CA ALA A 67 -24.30 -10.23 41.91
C ALA A 67 -24.37 -10.27 40.36
N ALA A 68 -23.75 -11.31 39.80
CA ALA A 68 -23.83 -11.64 38.40
C ALA A 68 -25.23 -12.15 38.03
N THR A 69 -25.91 -11.44 37.15
CA THR A 69 -27.09 -11.96 36.44
C THR A 69 -26.56 -12.72 35.20
N PRO A 70 -27.04 -13.94 34.93
CA PRO A 70 -26.56 -14.69 33.74
C PRO A 70 -27.00 -13.97 32.47
N ALA A 71 -26.02 -13.61 31.66
CA ALA A 71 -26.22 -13.06 30.33
C ALA A 71 -26.87 -14.13 29.43
N ALA A 72 -27.98 -13.76 28.80
CA ALA A 72 -28.60 -14.53 27.74
C ALA A 72 -27.63 -14.66 26.55
N THR A 73 -27.40 -15.87 26.11
CA THR A 73 -26.65 -16.21 24.90
C THR A 73 -27.33 -15.54 23.70
N PRO A 74 -26.68 -14.71 22.91
CA PRO A 74 -27.27 -14.25 21.66
C PRO A 74 -27.34 -15.43 20.70
N SER A 75 -28.56 -15.76 20.30
CA SER A 75 -28.84 -16.70 19.19
C SER A 75 -28.24 -16.09 17.93
N ALA A 76 -27.22 -16.74 17.36
CA ALA A 76 -26.67 -16.37 16.09
C ALA A 76 -27.78 -16.52 15.01
N SER A 77 -28.29 -15.42 14.53
CA SER A 77 -29.00 -15.39 13.24
C SER A 77 -28.05 -15.87 12.16
N PRO A 78 -28.52 -16.69 11.21
CA PRO A 78 -27.68 -17.06 10.07
C PRO A 78 -27.33 -15.75 9.32
N GLN A 79 -26.05 -15.44 9.26
CA GLN A 79 -25.50 -14.38 8.42
C GLN A 79 -25.88 -14.73 6.98
N ALA A 80 -26.71 -13.90 6.36
CA ALA A 80 -26.99 -13.99 4.95
C ALA A 80 -25.67 -13.80 4.21
N THR A 81 -25.28 -14.77 3.41
CA THR A 81 -24.19 -14.65 2.45
C THR A 81 -24.50 -13.41 1.60
N PRO A 82 -23.60 -12.42 1.49
CA PRO A 82 -23.85 -11.27 0.64
C PRO A 82 -24.09 -11.75 -0.78
N SER A 83 -25.23 -11.42 -1.35
CA SER A 83 -25.56 -11.66 -2.75
C SER A 83 -24.67 -10.71 -3.56
N ALA A 84 -23.79 -11.24 -4.38
CA ALA A 84 -22.95 -10.43 -5.29
C ALA A 84 -23.86 -9.48 -6.09
N SER A 85 -23.39 -8.26 -6.30
CA SER A 85 -24.05 -7.31 -7.19
C SER A 85 -24.20 -7.91 -8.58
N PRO A 86 -25.30 -7.65 -9.32
CA PRO A 86 -25.46 -8.11 -10.71
C PRO A 86 -24.30 -7.67 -11.63
N GLU A 87 -23.62 -6.60 -11.29
CA GLU A 87 -22.44 -6.10 -12.03
C GLU A 87 -21.20 -6.97 -11.83
N ALA A 88 -21.13 -7.74 -10.75
CA ALA A 88 -20.03 -8.66 -10.47
C ALA A 88 -20.16 -10.01 -11.17
N GLU A 89 -21.30 -10.34 -11.81
CA GLU A 89 -21.45 -11.58 -12.56
C GLU A 89 -20.42 -11.67 -13.69
N GLY A 90 -19.54 -12.68 -13.62
CA GLY A 90 -18.48 -12.92 -14.59
C GLY A 90 -17.13 -12.27 -14.25
N ALA A 91 -17.01 -11.60 -13.11
CA ALA A 91 -15.70 -11.27 -12.54
C ALA A 91 -15.02 -12.54 -12.01
N SER A 92 -13.68 -12.56 -12.00
CA SER A 92 -12.90 -13.63 -11.36
C SER A 92 -11.83 -13.07 -10.45
N LEU A 93 -11.49 -13.87 -9.43
CA LEU A 93 -10.33 -13.68 -8.55
C LEU A 93 -9.46 -14.93 -8.65
N GLU A 94 -8.22 -14.75 -9.02
CA GLU A 94 -7.25 -15.82 -9.20
C GLU A 94 -5.97 -15.49 -8.44
N THR A 95 -5.22 -16.50 -8.03
CA THR A 95 -3.93 -16.33 -7.39
C THR A 95 -2.81 -16.66 -8.36
N GLY A 96 -1.65 -16.01 -8.17
CA GLY A 96 -0.46 -16.25 -8.94
C GLY A 96 0.80 -15.88 -8.16
N GLU A 97 1.94 -16.16 -8.75
CA GLU A 97 3.26 -15.80 -8.24
C GLU A 97 4.09 -15.22 -9.40
N ALA A 98 4.70 -14.07 -9.20
CA ALA A 98 5.66 -13.47 -10.12
C ALA A 98 6.58 -12.49 -9.38
N GLY A 99 7.83 -12.33 -9.85
CA GLY A 99 8.81 -11.48 -9.19
C GLY A 99 9.10 -11.87 -7.73
N GLY A 100 8.85 -13.14 -7.35
CA GLY A 100 8.98 -13.62 -5.98
C GLY A 100 7.90 -13.12 -5.03
N LEU A 101 6.77 -12.66 -5.55
CA LEU A 101 5.62 -12.18 -4.79
C LEU A 101 4.39 -13.00 -5.16
N ASP A 102 3.69 -13.53 -4.14
CA ASP A 102 2.34 -14.06 -4.30
C ASP A 102 1.36 -12.91 -4.49
N TYR A 103 0.31 -13.11 -5.30
CA TYR A 103 -0.70 -12.08 -5.55
C TYR A 103 -2.09 -12.65 -5.79
N TRP A 104 -3.10 -11.81 -5.54
CA TRP A 104 -4.44 -11.94 -6.10
C TRP A 104 -4.56 -11.11 -7.37
N LEU A 105 -5.24 -11.65 -8.38
CA LEU A 105 -5.58 -10.98 -9.62
C LEU A 105 -7.10 -10.96 -9.79
N TYR A 106 -7.67 -9.76 -9.82
CA TYR A 106 -9.05 -9.55 -10.22
C TYR A 106 -9.12 -9.31 -11.73
N ALA A 107 -9.99 -10.06 -12.41
CA ALA A 107 -10.37 -9.79 -13.79
C ALA A 107 -11.84 -9.35 -13.85
N PRO A 108 -12.16 -8.23 -14.51
CA PRO A 108 -13.52 -7.70 -14.55
C PRO A 108 -14.43 -8.54 -15.45
N PRO A 109 -15.77 -8.40 -15.33
CA PRO A 109 -16.70 -8.96 -16.30
C PRO A 109 -16.33 -8.56 -17.72
N GLY A 110 -16.27 -9.55 -18.63
CA GLY A 110 -15.86 -9.30 -20.01
C GLY A 110 -14.40 -8.87 -20.18
N ALA A 111 -13.52 -9.38 -19.32
CA ALA A 111 -12.09 -9.18 -19.40
C ALA A 111 -11.54 -9.45 -20.82
N ARG A 112 -10.68 -8.56 -21.31
CA ARG A 112 -10.10 -8.58 -22.65
C ARG A 112 -8.79 -7.83 -22.72
N ASP A 113 -8.03 -8.00 -23.79
CA ASP A 113 -6.80 -7.24 -24.05
C ASP A 113 -7.07 -5.72 -24.08
N GLY A 114 -6.10 -4.94 -23.67
CA GLY A 114 -6.13 -3.48 -23.69
C GLY A 114 -6.90 -2.82 -22.54
N LEU A 115 -7.35 -3.57 -21.52
CA LEU A 115 -7.87 -2.98 -20.29
C LEU A 115 -6.76 -2.39 -19.44
N PRO A 116 -7.04 -1.32 -18.65
CA PRO A 116 -6.10 -0.81 -17.66
C PRO A 116 -5.75 -1.85 -16.59
N LEU A 117 -4.62 -1.64 -15.94
CA LEU A 117 -4.20 -2.38 -14.75
C LEU A 117 -4.11 -1.44 -13.55
N ILE A 118 -4.74 -1.80 -12.45
CA ILE A 118 -4.55 -1.16 -11.14
C ILE A 118 -3.63 -2.06 -10.30
N VAL A 119 -2.55 -1.52 -9.79
CA VAL A 119 -1.68 -2.16 -8.80
C VAL A 119 -2.07 -1.65 -7.43
N TYR A 120 -2.52 -2.55 -6.56
CA TYR A 120 -2.93 -2.21 -5.19
C TYR A 120 -1.95 -2.76 -4.17
N LEU A 121 -1.43 -1.88 -3.32
CA LEU A 121 -0.53 -2.21 -2.22
C LEU A 121 -1.31 -2.20 -0.89
N HIS A 122 -1.36 -3.36 -0.23
CA HIS A 122 -2.09 -3.50 1.03
C HIS A 122 -1.41 -2.79 2.21
N GLY A 123 -2.15 -2.58 3.28
CA GLY A 123 -1.68 -2.06 4.57
C GLY A 123 -0.92 -3.09 5.40
N GLY A 124 -0.59 -2.75 6.65
CA GLY A 124 0.20 -3.61 7.52
C GLY A 124 -0.42 -4.98 7.82
N SER A 125 -1.75 -5.07 7.84
CA SER A 125 -2.50 -6.31 8.13
C SER A 125 -2.39 -7.37 7.02
N GLY A 126 -2.18 -6.96 5.77
CA GLY A 126 -2.05 -7.91 4.66
C GLY A 126 -0.65 -8.53 4.50
N ARG A 127 0.35 -8.05 5.28
CA ARG A 127 1.73 -8.55 5.23
C ARG A 127 1.83 -9.94 5.86
N GLY A 128 2.50 -10.86 5.19
CA GLY A 128 2.68 -12.23 5.69
C GLY A 128 3.04 -13.21 4.60
N ASP A 129 2.84 -14.49 4.92
CA ASP A 129 3.08 -15.63 4.04
C ASP A 129 1.75 -16.41 3.82
N ASP A 130 0.62 -15.79 4.14
CA ASP A 130 -0.73 -16.28 3.90
C ASP A 130 -1.47 -15.24 3.06
N LEU A 131 -1.69 -15.56 1.80
CA LEU A 131 -2.25 -14.64 0.82
C LEU A 131 -3.70 -14.21 1.14
N GLU A 132 -4.43 -14.99 1.95
CA GLU A 132 -5.78 -14.63 2.41
C GLU A 132 -5.78 -13.33 3.26
N LEU A 133 -4.69 -13.01 3.95
CA LEU A 133 -4.55 -11.77 4.72
C LEU A 133 -4.75 -10.51 3.85
N VAL A 134 -4.46 -10.59 2.55
CA VAL A 134 -4.68 -9.47 1.62
C VAL A 134 -6.18 -9.18 1.45
N MET A 135 -7.03 -10.21 1.56
CA MET A 135 -8.48 -10.14 1.39
C MET A 135 -9.24 -9.81 2.67
N GLU A 136 -8.60 -9.89 3.86
CA GLU A 136 -9.27 -9.70 5.14
C GLU A 136 -9.41 -8.24 5.58
N ALA A 137 -8.58 -7.34 5.04
CA ALA A 137 -8.64 -5.93 5.37
C ALA A 137 -9.85 -5.27 4.70
N GLU A 138 -10.59 -4.43 5.42
CA GLU A 138 -11.67 -3.60 4.87
C GLU A 138 -11.08 -2.56 3.89
N SER A 139 -10.83 -2.99 2.67
CA SER A 139 -10.16 -2.19 1.65
C SER A 139 -10.48 -2.72 0.24
N LEU A 140 -9.79 -2.19 -0.78
CA LEU A 140 -10.02 -2.52 -2.19
C LEU A 140 -10.16 -4.04 -2.46
N PRO A 141 -9.29 -4.93 -1.92
CA PRO A 141 -9.42 -6.37 -2.18
C PRO A 141 -10.77 -6.94 -1.73
N GLN A 142 -11.25 -6.55 -0.56
CA GLN A 142 -12.53 -6.99 -0.04
C GLN A 142 -13.70 -6.47 -0.87
N PHE A 143 -13.66 -5.18 -1.28
CA PHE A 143 -14.72 -4.61 -2.10
C PHE A 143 -14.85 -5.29 -3.48
N LEU A 144 -13.71 -5.74 -4.05
CA LEU A 144 -13.71 -6.53 -5.29
C LEU A 144 -14.29 -7.93 -5.06
N ARG A 145 -13.89 -8.61 -3.98
CA ARG A 145 -14.35 -9.94 -3.63
C ARG A 145 -15.87 -9.97 -3.37
N ASP A 146 -16.36 -8.98 -2.63
CA ASP A 146 -17.75 -8.90 -2.22
C ASP A 146 -18.66 -8.32 -3.33
N GLY A 147 -18.06 -7.81 -4.42
CA GLY A 147 -18.78 -7.22 -5.56
C GLY A 147 -19.31 -5.82 -5.29
N ASP A 148 -18.85 -5.15 -4.25
CA ASP A 148 -19.19 -3.75 -3.92
C ASP A 148 -18.51 -2.77 -4.89
N LEU A 149 -17.40 -3.21 -5.50
CA LEU A 149 -16.68 -2.47 -6.54
C LEU A 149 -16.39 -3.37 -7.74
N VAL A 150 -16.79 -2.93 -8.93
CA VAL A 150 -16.60 -3.64 -10.21
C VAL A 150 -15.91 -2.71 -11.23
N PRO A 151 -14.59 -2.49 -11.12
CA PRO A 151 -13.88 -1.60 -12.04
C PRO A 151 -13.70 -2.27 -13.40
N SER A 152 -13.77 -1.50 -14.49
CA SER A 152 -13.45 -1.97 -15.84
C SER A 152 -11.93 -2.03 -16.07
N ALA A 153 -11.22 -2.72 -15.19
CA ALA A 153 -9.76 -2.88 -15.17
C ALA A 153 -9.36 -4.20 -14.55
N TYR A 154 -8.20 -4.71 -14.89
CA TYR A 154 -7.53 -5.71 -14.06
C TYR A 154 -7.04 -5.05 -12.77
N VAL A 155 -7.04 -5.80 -11.66
CA VAL A 155 -6.46 -5.32 -10.39
C VAL A 155 -5.53 -6.41 -9.85
N VAL A 156 -4.25 -6.09 -9.74
CA VAL A 156 -3.27 -6.98 -9.11
C VAL A 156 -2.98 -6.52 -7.69
N MET A 157 -3.03 -7.46 -6.76
CA MET A 157 -2.93 -7.24 -5.32
C MET A 157 -1.85 -8.17 -4.76
N PRO A 158 -0.54 -7.78 -4.87
CA PRO A 158 0.55 -8.58 -4.34
C PRO A 158 0.53 -8.61 -2.83
N GLN A 159 1.13 -9.66 -2.23
CA GLN A 159 1.42 -9.73 -0.81
C GLN A 159 2.86 -9.32 -0.53
N LEU A 160 3.05 -8.41 0.44
CA LEU A 160 4.37 -8.13 0.99
C LEU A 160 4.79 -9.26 1.92
N PRO A 161 5.93 -9.95 1.69
CA PRO A 161 6.38 -11.05 2.53
C PRO A 161 6.55 -10.66 4.00
N GLY A 162 6.30 -11.59 4.91
CA GLY A 162 6.34 -11.35 6.37
C GLY A 162 7.68 -10.83 6.90
N GLY A 163 8.78 -11.17 6.23
CA GLY A 163 10.13 -10.70 6.56
C GLY A 163 10.43 -9.26 6.18
N GLU A 164 9.62 -8.64 5.32
CA GLU A 164 9.84 -7.30 4.80
C GLU A 164 9.10 -6.24 5.64
N THR A 165 9.68 -5.04 5.70
CA THR A 165 9.14 -3.95 6.54
C THR A 165 8.38 -2.89 5.75
N GLY A 166 8.44 -2.93 4.42
CA GLY A 166 7.76 -1.98 3.54
C GLY A 166 7.96 -2.30 2.07
N TRP A 167 7.09 -1.76 1.24
CA TRP A 167 7.01 -2.02 -0.19
C TRP A 167 8.26 -1.62 -1.00
N ASN A 168 9.07 -0.69 -0.47
CA ASN A 168 10.33 -0.30 -1.08
C ASN A 168 11.38 -1.42 -1.11
N ALA A 169 11.26 -2.44 -0.24
CA ALA A 169 12.18 -3.57 -0.18
C ALA A 169 12.00 -4.55 -1.36
N VAL A 170 10.83 -4.56 -1.98
CA VAL A 170 10.46 -5.52 -3.04
C VAL A 170 10.21 -4.85 -4.40
N THR A 171 10.74 -3.65 -4.62
CA THR A 171 10.44 -2.83 -5.82
C THR A 171 10.81 -3.54 -7.13
N GLU A 172 11.93 -4.27 -7.18
CA GLU A 172 12.34 -5.04 -8.37
C GLU A 172 11.36 -6.18 -8.65
N GLY A 173 11.04 -6.99 -7.64
CA GLY A 173 10.07 -8.07 -7.78
C GLY A 173 8.67 -7.56 -8.16
N LEU A 174 8.28 -6.41 -7.63
CA LEU A 174 7.02 -5.76 -8.01
C LEU A 174 7.02 -5.32 -9.48
N ALA A 175 8.14 -4.81 -9.99
CA ALA A 175 8.25 -4.46 -11.41
C ALA A 175 8.14 -5.70 -12.31
N GLU A 176 8.81 -6.81 -11.97
CA GLU A 176 8.71 -8.09 -12.68
C GLU A 176 7.29 -8.66 -12.63
N LEU A 177 6.62 -8.58 -11.47
CA LEU A 177 5.23 -9.01 -11.32
C LEU A 177 4.30 -8.20 -12.23
N ILE A 178 4.44 -6.87 -12.26
CA ILE A 178 3.62 -6.01 -13.13
C ILE A 178 3.84 -6.38 -14.60
N ASP A 179 5.10 -6.63 -15.03
CA ASP A 179 5.40 -7.03 -16.41
C ASP A 179 4.73 -8.36 -16.77
N ALA A 180 4.83 -9.35 -15.89
CA ALA A 180 4.20 -10.65 -16.07
C ALA A 180 2.66 -10.53 -16.18
N VAL A 181 2.02 -9.79 -15.28
CA VAL A 181 0.56 -9.59 -15.30
C VAL A 181 0.11 -8.84 -16.55
N VAL A 182 0.84 -7.80 -16.97
CA VAL A 182 0.54 -7.05 -18.21
C VAL A 182 0.60 -7.97 -19.43
N GLU A 183 1.65 -8.82 -19.53
CA GLU A 183 1.80 -9.78 -20.63
C GLU A 183 0.69 -10.85 -20.60
N ASP A 184 0.45 -11.45 -19.44
CA ASP A 184 -0.49 -12.57 -19.27
C ASP A 184 -1.94 -12.18 -19.51
N CYS A 185 -2.34 -11.00 -19.05
CA CYS A 185 -3.71 -10.50 -19.20
C CYS A 185 -3.93 -9.71 -20.50
N GLY A 186 -2.85 -9.38 -21.23
CA GLY A 186 -2.92 -8.43 -22.34
C GLY A 186 -3.34 -7.03 -21.88
N ALA A 187 -3.04 -6.65 -20.63
CA ALA A 187 -3.38 -5.33 -20.12
C ALA A 187 -2.60 -4.22 -20.83
N ASP A 188 -3.16 -3.01 -20.85
CA ASP A 188 -2.50 -1.86 -21.48
C ASP A 188 -1.33 -1.37 -20.61
N ALA A 189 -0.10 -1.61 -21.05
CA ALA A 189 1.12 -1.19 -20.35
C ALA A 189 1.22 0.35 -20.20
N GLY A 190 0.53 1.13 -21.02
CA GLY A 190 0.44 2.59 -20.91
C GLY A 190 -0.55 3.06 -19.84
N ARG A 191 -1.40 2.16 -19.33
CA ARG A 191 -2.47 2.48 -18.39
C ARG A 191 -2.36 1.67 -17.10
N VAL A 192 -1.17 1.65 -16.51
CA VAL A 192 -0.89 1.01 -15.22
C VAL A 192 -0.94 2.07 -14.13
N SER A 193 -1.92 2.01 -13.25
CA SER A 193 -2.07 2.92 -12.11
C SER A 193 -1.66 2.24 -10.81
N LEU A 194 -1.20 3.03 -9.83
CA LEU A 194 -0.74 2.56 -8.52
C LEU A 194 -1.58 3.16 -7.41
N THR A 195 -2.04 2.34 -6.48
CA THR A 195 -2.75 2.81 -5.28
C THR A 195 -2.44 1.89 -4.09
N GLY A 196 -2.81 2.31 -2.90
CA GLY A 196 -2.63 1.52 -1.69
C GLY A 196 -3.01 2.31 -0.46
N HIS A 197 -3.23 1.62 0.65
CA HIS A 197 -3.68 2.21 1.90
C HIS A 197 -2.67 2.00 3.03
N SER A 198 -2.51 2.99 3.92
CA SER A 198 -1.66 2.89 5.11
C SER A 198 -0.19 2.61 4.73
N MET A 199 0.39 1.48 5.17
CA MET A 199 1.70 1.03 4.69
C MET A 199 1.75 0.94 3.16
N GLY A 200 0.66 0.52 2.50
CA GLY A 200 0.53 0.52 1.04
C GLY A 200 0.46 1.92 0.45
N GLY A 201 -0.14 2.88 1.12
CA GLY A 201 -0.12 4.29 0.73
C GLY A 201 1.29 4.89 0.79
N THR A 202 2.03 4.59 1.87
CA THR A 202 3.47 4.92 1.98
C THR A 202 4.27 4.24 0.87
N GLY A 203 3.95 2.96 0.59
CA GLY A 203 4.53 2.18 -0.49
C GLY A 203 4.26 2.77 -1.86
N ALA A 204 3.05 3.27 -2.10
CA ALA A 204 2.69 3.87 -3.38
C ALA A 204 3.55 5.09 -3.72
N PHE A 205 3.85 5.96 -2.75
CA PHE A 205 4.82 7.03 -2.94
C PHE A 205 6.22 6.51 -3.25
N ALA A 206 6.71 5.55 -2.45
CA ALA A 206 8.07 5.04 -2.56
C ALA A 206 8.31 4.28 -3.87
N VAL A 207 7.37 3.40 -4.24
CA VAL A 207 7.44 2.58 -5.46
C VAL A 207 7.27 3.46 -6.71
N ALA A 208 6.36 4.43 -6.69
CA ALA A 208 6.21 5.37 -7.81
C ALA A 208 7.49 6.17 -8.07
N ALA A 209 8.17 6.60 -6.99
CA ALA A 209 9.43 7.33 -7.10
C ALA A 209 10.60 6.43 -7.55
N ALA A 210 10.61 5.15 -7.15
CA ALA A 210 11.65 4.20 -7.51
C ALA A 210 11.52 3.64 -8.95
N LEU A 211 10.31 3.68 -9.52
CA LEU A 211 10.01 3.17 -10.86
C LEU A 211 9.49 4.31 -11.78
N PRO A 212 10.31 5.32 -12.09
CA PRO A 212 9.89 6.46 -12.88
C PRO A 212 9.41 6.01 -14.28
N GLY A 213 8.30 6.60 -14.74
CA GLY A 213 7.69 6.25 -16.03
C GLY A 213 7.02 4.87 -16.07
N ARG A 214 6.86 4.18 -14.94
CA ARG A 214 6.16 2.88 -14.88
C ARG A 214 4.65 3.06 -14.81
N PHE A 215 4.19 4.04 -14.04
CA PHE A 215 2.78 4.25 -13.75
C PHE A 215 2.23 5.44 -14.54
N SER A 216 0.96 5.35 -14.91
CA SER A 216 0.21 6.47 -15.51
C SER A 216 -0.25 7.48 -14.47
N CYS A 217 -0.47 7.02 -13.23
CA CYS A 217 -0.77 7.85 -12.07
C CYS A 217 -0.58 7.07 -10.77
N ALA A 218 -0.53 7.78 -9.64
CA ALA A 218 -0.46 7.17 -8.31
C ALA A 218 -1.44 7.82 -7.33
N ALA A 219 -2.17 6.99 -6.57
CA ALA A 219 -3.11 7.44 -5.55
C ALA A 219 -2.81 6.80 -4.18
N PRO A 220 -1.91 7.39 -3.38
CA PRO A 220 -1.65 6.96 -2.02
C PRO A 220 -2.77 7.38 -1.06
N LEU A 221 -3.31 6.42 -0.25
CA LEU A 221 -4.33 6.64 0.77
C LEU A 221 -3.71 6.49 2.16
N SER A 222 -3.92 7.46 3.04
CA SER A 222 -3.39 7.49 4.43
C SER A 222 -1.92 7.05 4.49
N GLY A 223 -1.12 7.50 3.52
CA GLY A 223 0.30 7.16 3.42
C GLY A 223 1.17 8.25 4.02
N SER A 224 2.25 7.85 4.70
CA SER A 224 3.29 8.76 5.16
C SER A 224 4.36 8.95 4.09
N ILE A 225 4.90 10.15 3.99
CA ILE A 225 5.99 10.46 3.07
C ILE A 225 6.96 11.44 3.71
N ARG A 226 8.27 11.21 3.48
CA ARG A 226 9.29 12.19 3.84
C ARG A 226 9.47 13.17 2.68
N ASP A 227 9.28 14.45 2.96
CA ASP A 227 9.53 15.50 1.98
C ASP A 227 11.03 15.70 1.76
N THR A 228 11.52 15.26 0.60
CA THR A 228 12.88 15.50 0.13
C THR A 228 12.86 16.04 -1.29
N ARG A 229 13.94 16.72 -1.68
CA ARG A 229 14.09 17.20 -3.05
C ARG A 229 14.07 16.08 -4.07
N GLU A 230 14.71 14.97 -3.72
CA GLU A 230 14.81 13.76 -4.56
C GLU A 230 13.43 13.15 -4.79
N MET A 231 12.61 13.05 -3.74
CA MET A 231 11.25 12.53 -3.83
C MET A 231 10.37 13.42 -4.72
N ARG A 232 10.44 14.75 -4.55
CA ARG A 232 9.70 15.68 -5.41
C ARG A 232 10.17 15.61 -6.86
N ALA A 233 11.49 15.46 -7.10
CA ALA A 233 12.01 15.30 -8.45
C ALA A 233 11.57 14.00 -9.12
N ALA A 234 11.55 12.89 -8.37
CA ALA A 234 11.12 11.59 -8.88
C ALA A 234 9.62 11.55 -9.25
N LEU A 235 8.80 12.35 -8.58
CA LEU A 235 7.34 12.41 -8.81
C LEU A 235 6.91 13.65 -9.63
N SER A 236 7.86 14.39 -10.25
CA SER A 236 7.55 15.65 -10.94
C SER A 236 6.65 15.50 -12.16
N ASP A 237 6.74 14.36 -12.85
CA ASP A 237 6.02 14.10 -14.11
C ASP A 237 4.88 13.08 -13.96
N LEU A 238 4.65 12.59 -12.73
CA LEU A 238 3.61 11.60 -12.44
C LEU A 238 2.39 12.31 -11.84
N PRO A 239 1.18 12.18 -12.41
CA PRO A 239 -0.05 12.58 -11.73
C PRO A 239 -0.17 11.86 -10.37
N VAL A 240 -0.21 12.61 -9.26
CA VAL A 240 -0.33 12.07 -7.90
C VAL A 240 -1.54 12.67 -7.22
N TRP A 241 -2.41 11.81 -6.70
CA TRP A 241 -3.55 12.23 -5.89
C TRP A 241 -3.54 11.53 -4.54
N ALA A 242 -2.99 12.16 -3.51
CA ALA A 242 -3.04 11.63 -2.15
C ALA A 242 -4.37 11.97 -1.47
N ILE A 243 -4.93 10.99 -0.76
CA ILE A 243 -6.18 11.11 -0.01
C ILE A 243 -5.92 10.66 1.43
N ALA A 244 -6.37 11.45 2.40
CA ALA A 244 -6.24 11.13 3.83
C ALA A 244 -7.52 11.47 4.58
N GLY A 245 -7.75 10.80 5.70
CA GLY A 245 -8.82 11.15 6.62
C GLY A 245 -8.37 12.27 7.57
N ALA A 246 -9.22 13.27 7.81
CA ALA A 246 -8.92 14.33 8.77
C ALA A 246 -8.92 13.82 10.22
N GLN A 247 -9.56 12.67 10.47
CA GLN A 247 -9.64 12.03 11.78
C GLN A 247 -8.71 10.80 11.87
N ASP A 248 -7.71 10.70 10.99
CA ASP A 248 -6.73 9.61 11.00
C ASP A 248 -5.82 9.75 12.21
N ASP A 249 -5.95 8.82 13.17
CA ASP A 249 -5.17 8.75 14.41
C ASP A 249 -4.00 7.75 14.33
N VAL A 250 -3.80 7.10 13.18
CA VAL A 250 -2.73 6.13 12.92
C VAL A 250 -1.61 6.75 12.08
N VAL A 251 -1.98 7.45 11.00
CA VAL A 251 -1.03 8.13 10.10
C VAL A 251 -1.40 9.61 10.03
N ASP A 252 -0.53 10.48 10.55
CA ASP A 252 -0.73 11.93 10.51
C ASP A 252 -0.89 12.42 9.06
N PRO A 253 -2.04 12.98 8.68
CA PRO A 253 -2.29 13.46 7.33
C PRO A 253 -1.42 14.66 6.94
N ALA A 254 -0.83 15.36 7.91
CA ALA A 254 -0.03 16.57 7.67
C ALA A 254 1.18 16.28 6.78
N ALA A 255 1.86 15.14 6.95
CA ALA A 255 3.03 14.80 6.15
C ALA A 255 2.71 14.70 4.64
N ALA A 256 1.62 14.04 4.29
CA ALA A 256 1.16 13.94 2.89
C ALA A 256 0.66 15.29 2.37
N ARG A 257 -0.12 16.03 3.16
CA ARG A 257 -0.63 17.35 2.81
C ARG A 257 0.50 18.33 2.48
N ASP A 258 1.50 18.44 3.35
CA ASP A 258 2.59 19.37 3.21
C ASP A 258 3.50 18.97 2.03
N PHE A 259 3.75 17.68 1.86
CA PHE A 259 4.49 17.16 0.70
C PHE A 259 3.78 17.49 -0.63
N LEU A 260 2.47 17.22 -0.74
CA LEU A 260 1.72 17.51 -1.97
C LEU A 260 1.64 19.01 -2.25
N ALA A 261 1.57 19.85 -1.21
CA ALA A 261 1.64 21.29 -1.37
C ALA A 261 3.01 21.72 -1.95
N ALA A 262 4.10 21.12 -1.49
CA ALA A 262 5.44 21.39 -2.02
C ALA A 262 5.63 20.77 -3.42
N LEU A 263 5.11 19.58 -3.68
CA LEU A 263 5.20 18.91 -4.98
C LEU A 263 4.51 19.71 -6.09
N ARG A 264 3.41 20.40 -5.80
CA ARG A 264 2.70 21.28 -6.75
C ARG A 264 3.58 22.35 -7.40
N ALA A 265 4.67 22.74 -6.78
CA ALA A 265 5.60 23.70 -7.36
C ALA A 265 6.33 23.16 -8.60
N VAL A 266 6.45 21.83 -8.73
CA VAL A 266 7.15 21.14 -9.83
C VAL A 266 6.23 20.16 -10.59
N ASN A 267 5.09 19.82 -10.03
CA ASN A 267 4.08 18.93 -10.61
C ASN A 267 2.68 19.54 -10.45
N PRO A 268 2.13 20.21 -11.48
CA PRO A 268 0.81 20.85 -11.39
C PRO A 268 -0.35 19.85 -11.23
N ASP A 269 -0.14 18.56 -11.56
CA ASP A 269 -1.14 17.50 -11.45
C ASP A 269 -1.14 16.82 -10.06
N ALA A 270 -0.28 17.28 -9.15
CA ALA A 270 -0.28 16.83 -7.76
C ALA A 270 -1.52 17.34 -7.03
N ARG A 271 -2.30 16.41 -6.43
CA ARG A 271 -3.56 16.68 -5.70
C ARG A 271 -3.50 16.12 -4.29
N TYR A 272 -4.17 16.80 -3.39
CA TYR A 272 -4.44 16.32 -2.04
C TYR A 272 -5.91 16.53 -1.68
N THR A 273 -6.52 15.51 -1.12
CA THR A 273 -7.88 15.58 -0.57
C THR A 273 -7.85 15.08 0.86
N GLU A 274 -8.44 15.85 1.77
CA GLU A 274 -8.66 15.47 3.16
C GLU A 274 -10.15 15.26 3.36
N VAL A 275 -10.55 14.05 3.81
CA VAL A 275 -11.94 13.68 4.05
C VAL A 275 -12.25 13.98 5.50
N GLU A 276 -13.08 15.01 5.74
CA GLU A 276 -13.30 15.59 7.07
C GLU A 276 -13.83 14.61 8.12
N ASP A 277 -14.71 13.69 7.72
CA ASP A 277 -15.39 12.72 8.58
C ASP A 277 -14.83 11.30 8.46
N ALA A 278 -13.61 11.13 7.94
CA ALA A 278 -12.94 9.85 7.81
C ALA A 278 -11.75 9.72 8.75
N GLY A 279 -11.61 8.55 9.37
CA GLY A 279 -10.44 8.06 10.08
C GLY A 279 -9.60 7.13 9.22
N HIS A 280 -8.66 6.41 9.86
CA HIS A 280 -7.74 5.52 9.14
C HIS A 280 -8.43 4.36 8.45
N PHE A 281 -9.33 3.68 9.17
CA PHE A 281 -9.88 2.40 8.71
C PHE A 281 -11.13 2.54 7.83
N ASP A 282 -11.87 3.63 7.92
CA ASP A 282 -13.04 3.90 7.08
C ASP A 282 -12.70 4.67 5.79
N LEU A 283 -11.52 5.29 5.72
CA LEU A 283 -11.07 6.00 4.51
C LEU A 283 -11.11 5.16 3.23
N PRO A 284 -10.69 3.87 3.21
CA PRO A 284 -10.74 3.08 1.98
C PRO A 284 -12.15 2.98 1.37
N ALA A 285 -13.17 2.75 2.19
CA ALA A 285 -14.56 2.72 1.71
C ALA A 285 -14.98 4.07 1.13
N ARG A 286 -14.63 5.18 1.81
CA ARG A 286 -14.90 6.54 1.34
C ARG A 286 -14.19 6.85 0.02
N ALA A 287 -12.94 6.39 -0.13
CA ALA A 287 -12.15 6.69 -1.32
C ALA A 287 -12.53 5.84 -2.53
N TYR A 288 -12.74 4.52 -2.34
CA TYR A 288 -12.97 3.61 -3.47
C TYR A 288 -14.44 3.44 -3.85
N LEU A 289 -15.38 3.52 -2.89
CA LEU A 289 -16.79 3.29 -3.14
C LEU A 289 -17.59 4.57 -3.34
N ASP A 290 -17.12 5.73 -2.82
CA ASP A 290 -17.81 7.00 -2.97
C ASP A 290 -17.61 7.57 -4.39
N GLY A 291 -18.69 7.58 -5.15
CA GLY A 291 -18.70 8.11 -6.51
C GLY A 291 -18.44 9.64 -6.60
N GLU A 292 -18.60 10.39 -5.50
CA GLU A 292 -18.32 11.83 -5.45
C GLU A 292 -16.81 12.09 -5.41
N ILE A 293 -16.04 11.32 -4.64
CA ILE A 293 -14.58 11.36 -4.67
C ILE A 293 -14.10 10.91 -6.06
N GLY A 294 -14.64 9.81 -6.56
CA GLY A 294 -14.40 9.34 -7.92
C GLY A 294 -12.98 8.83 -8.16
N LEU A 295 -12.33 8.28 -7.12
CA LEU A 295 -10.94 7.81 -7.19
C LEU A 295 -10.73 6.76 -8.28
N VAL A 296 -11.56 5.73 -8.35
CA VAL A 296 -11.41 4.66 -9.37
C VAL A 296 -11.51 5.22 -10.79
N ARG A 297 -12.46 6.15 -11.02
CA ARG A 297 -12.58 6.82 -12.32
C ARG A 297 -11.31 7.63 -12.64
N TRP A 298 -10.73 8.28 -11.66
CA TRP A 298 -9.48 9.04 -11.82
C TRP A 298 -8.31 8.12 -12.15
N LEU A 299 -8.14 6.99 -11.43
CA LEU A 299 -7.09 5.99 -11.72
C LEU A 299 -7.19 5.47 -13.17
N LEU A 300 -8.41 5.25 -13.67
CA LEU A 300 -8.66 4.72 -15.01
C LEU A 300 -8.59 5.77 -16.13
N SER A 301 -8.51 7.06 -15.81
CA SER A 301 -8.51 8.15 -16.79
C SER A 301 -7.13 8.56 -17.28
N HIS A 302 -6.05 8.00 -16.70
CA HIS A 302 -4.67 8.37 -17.03
C HIS A 302 -4.01 7.34 -17.93
N GLU A 303 -3.22 7.85 -18.87
CA GLU A 303 -2.34 7.08 -19.76
C GLU A 303 -0.98 7.76 -19.84
N ARG A 304 0.08 6.99 -20.17
CA ARG A 304 1.46 7.50 -20.33
C ARG A 304 1.73 7.83 -21.78
#